data_f22adea9b00915d1209a6a2cc8aafd6e
#
_entry.id   f22adea9b00915d1209a6a2cc8aafd6e
#
_cell.length_a   1.000
_cell.length_b   1.000
_cell.length_c   1.000
_cell.angle_alpha   90.00
_cell.angle_beta   90.00
_cell.angle_gamma   90.00
#
_symmetry.space_group_name_H-M   'P 1'
#
loop_
_entity.id
_entity.type
_entity.pdbx_description
1 polymer ?
#
loop_
_entity_poly.entity_id
_entity_poly.type
_entity_poly.pdbx_seq_one_letter_code
_entity_poly.pdbx_strand_id
1 'polypeptide(L)'
;NLINYNSKEGQVNYLIDDSENNRIKVVKAIEEKILNVNGSTGVNQVLDYSVFELLNLIAVYPVENQNKLCDKDGRVLPDVFLVEKGTTAKEFAGKIHTDLADKFINGILIADVNKAISGDHELNNGDVMKINTSS
;
A
#
# COMPACT_ATOMS: atom_id res chain seq x y z
N ASN A 1 -11.15 22.46 -2.73
CA ASN A 1 -10.01 22.18 -1.84
C ASN A 1 -9.37 23.51 -1.46
N LEU A 2 -9.14 23.75 -0.16
CA LEU A 2 -8.48 24.96 0.35
C LEU A 2 -6.98 24.78 0.56
N ILE A 3 -6.57 23.52 0.78
CA ILE A 3 -5.20 23.12 1.09
C ILE A 3 -4.85 21.80 0.42
N ASN A 4 -3.56 21.57 0.23
CA ASN A 4 -2.98 20.28 -0.12
C ASN A 4 -1.89 19.96 0.91
N TYR A 5 -1.94 18.78 1.51
CA TYR A 5 -0.94 18.30 2.47
C TYR A 5 -0.10 17.18 1.88
N ASN A 6 1.22 17.38 1.83
CA ASN A 6 2.17 16.34 1.47
C ASN A 6 2.66 15.64 2.74
N SER A 7 2.11 14.47 3.03
CA SER A 7 2.40 13.72 4.24
C SER A 7 3.84 13.18 4.32
N LYS A 8 4.51 13.01 3.17
CA LYS A 8 5.91 12.53 3.12
C LYS A 8 6.90 13.62 3.53
N GLU A 9 6.60 14.86 3.17
CA GLU A 9 7.46 16.01 3.43
C GLU A 9 6.99 16.84 4.63
N GLY A 10 5.83 16.53 5.20
CA GLY A 10 5.22 17.29 6.28
C GLY A 10 4.82 18.72 5.88
N GLN A 11 4.60 18.96 4.58
CA GLN A 11 4.36 20.30 4.05
C GLN A 11 2.88 20.56 3.76
N VAL A 12 2.44 21.77 4.05
CA VAL A 12 1.11 22.28 3.73
C VAL A 12 1.21 23.31 2.62
N ASN A 13 0.46 23.08 1.52
CA ASN A 13 0.34 24.04 0.43
C ASN A 13 -1.05 24.65 0.46
N TYR A 14 -1.13 25.97 0.64
CA TYR A 14 -2.38 26.71 0.62
C TYR A 14 -2.77 27.04 -0.82
N LEU A 15 -3.94 26.57 -1.24
CA LEU A 15 -4.48 26.79 -2.60
C LEU A 15 -5.27 28.10 -2.71
N ILE A 16 -5.68 28.65 -1.58
CA ILE A 16 -6.43 29.92 -1.47
C ILE A 16 -5.81 30.70 -0.32
N ASP A 17 -5.50 31.97 -0.57
CA ASP A 17 -5.09 32.90 0.47
C ASP A 17 -6.32 33.59 1.08
N ASP A 18 -6.94 32.92 2.04
CA ASP A 18 -8.07 33.41 2.81
C ASP A 18 -7.77 33.24 4.31
N SER A 19 -7.00 34.18 4.85
CA SER A 19 -6.54 34.15 6.24
C SER A 19 -7.69 34.27 7.26
N GLU A 20 -8.85 34.77 6.85
CA GLU A 20 -10.03 34.89 7.71
C GLU A 20 -10.83 33.61 7.81
N ASN A 21 -10.62 32.65 6.90
CA ASN A 21 -11.30 31.37 6.91
C ASN A 21 -10.89 30.54 8.14
N ASN A 22 -11.85 30.15 8.96
CA ASN A 22 -11.59 29.39 10.18
C ASN A 22 -10.87 28.07 9.94
N ARG A 23 -11.09 27.40 8.79
CA ARG A 23 -10.37 26.16 8.44
C ARG A 23 -8.91 26.42 8.17
N ILE A 24 -8.58 27.53 7.50
CA ILE A 24 -7.20 27.95 7.26
C ILE A 24 -6.51 28.31 8.57
N LYS A 25 -7.19 29.04 9.47
CA LYS A 25 -6.67 29.33 10.82
C LYS A 25 -6.30 28.08 11.60
N VAL A 26 -7.16 27.04 11.57
CA VAL A 26 -6.88 25.74 12.22
C VAL A 26 -5.67 25.07 11.59
N VAL A 27 -5.58 25.02 10.25
CA VAL A 27 -4.45 24.38 9.56
C VAL A 27 -3.14 25.11 9.86
N LYS A 28 -3.12 26.44 9.85
CA LYS A 28 -1.93 27.22 10.25
C LYS A 28 -1.51 26.94 11.68
N ALA A 29 -2.46 26.81 12.60
CA ALA A 29 -2.15 26.43 13.98
C ALA A 29 -1.54 25.03 14.11
N ILE A 30 -1.99 24.06 13.30
CA ILE A 30 -1.42 22.70 13.22
C ILE A 30 0.00 22.79 12.64
N GLU A 31 0.18 23.53 11.56
CA GLU A 31 1.49 23.72 10.93
C GLU A 31 2.50 24.30 11.92
N GLU A 32 2.15 25.40 12.59
CA GLU A 32 3.03 26.05 13.53
C GLU A 32 3.35 25.22 14.77
N LYS A 33 2.34 24.57 15.35
CA LYS A 33 2.47 23.91 16.66
C LYS A 33 2.88 22.43 16.56
N ILE A 34 2.64 21.79 15.43
CA ILE A 34 2.86 20.37 15.26
C ILE A 34 3.87 20.10 14.14
N LEU A 35 3.60 20.54 12.91
CA LEU A 35 4.44 20.20 11.76
C LEU A 35 5.83 20.83 11.84
N ASN A 36 5.91 22.13 12.15
CA ASN A 36 7.20 22.83 12.26
C ASN A 36 8.03 22.37 13.46
N VAL A 37 7.38 21.80 14.49
CA VAL A 37 8.07 21.30 15.69
C VAL A 37 8.50 19.85 15.52
N ASN A 38 7.63 18.99 14.97
CA ASN A 38 7.83 17.54 14.95
C ASN A 38 8.15 16.99 13.54
N GLY A 39 8.09 17.82 12.49
CA GLY A 39 8.29 17.41 11.10
C GLY A 39 7.12 16.62 10.49
N SER A 40 6.14 16.21 11.29
CA SER A 40 4.95 15.47 10.83
C SER A 40 3.79 15.61 11.81
N THR A 41 2.58 15.19 11.38
CA THR A 41 1.40 15.09 12.26
C THR A 41 1.42 13.83 13.13
N GLY A 42 2.31 12.88 12.86
CA GLY A 42 2.34 11.57 13.50
C GLY A 42 1.29 10.57 12.98
N VAL A 43 0.35 10.98 12.13
CA VAL A 43 -0.74 10.10 11.66
C VAL A 43 -0.20 8.91 10.87
N ASN A 44 0.73 9.14 9.93
CA ASN A 44 1.31 8.04 9.15
C ASN A 44 2.07 7.07 10.04
N GLN A 45 2.86 7.56 10.99
CA GLN A 45 3.61 6.74 11.93
C GLN A 45 2.68 5.86 12.78
N VAL A 46 1.55 6.41 13.25
CA VAL A 46 0.55 5.64 14.01
C VAL A 46 -0.10 4.58 13.13
N LEU A 47 -0.46 4.91 11.89
CA LEU A 47 -1.04 3.97 10.94
C LEU A 47 -0.06 2.85 10.61
N ASP A 48 1.18 3.19 10.24
CA ASP A 48 2.22 2.22 9.91
C ASP A 48 2.50 1.29 11.10
N TYR A 49 2.67 1.83 12.31
CA TYR A 49 2.86 1.05 13.51
C TYR A 49 1.67 0.12 13.79
N SER A 50 0.44 0.64 13.67
CA SER A 50 -0.76 -0.16 13.93
C SER A 50 -0.92 -1.30 12.94
N VAL A 51 -0.68 -1.08 11.66
CA VAL A 51 -0.85 -2.09 10.61
C VAL A 51 0.30 -3.10 10.62
N PHE A 52 1.55 -2.63 10.58
CA PHE A 52 2.68 -3.51 10.34
C PHE A 52 3.25 -4.11 11.62
N GLU A 53 3.15 -3.41 12.77
CA GLU A 53 3.72 -3.88 14.04
C GLU A 53 2.64 -4.50 14.95
N LEU A 54 1.53 -3.78 15.26
CA LEU A 54 0.54 -4.30 16.19
C LEU A 54 -0.32 -5.40 15.58
N LEU A 55 -0.79 -5.22 14.34
CA LEU A 55 -1.60 -6.22 13.63
C LEU A 55 -0.74 -7.27 12.91
N ASN A 56 0.58 -7.06 12.84
CA ASN A 56 1.53 -7.95 12.18
C ASN A 56 1.14 -8.30 10.74
N LEU A 57 0.67 -7.28 10.00
CA LEU A 57 0.25 -7.43 8.61
C LEU A 57 1.38 -7.05 7.65
N ILE A 58 1.27 -7.53 6.43
CA ILE A 58 2.11 -7.15 5.28
C ILE A 58 1.21 -6.70 4.14
N ALA A 59 1.70 -5.77 3.32
CA ALA A 59 1.03 -5.32 2.10
C ALA A 59 1.55 -6.13 0.91
N VAL A 60 0.65 -6.76 0.15
CA VAL A 60 0.98 -7.54 -1.06
C VAL A 60 0.14 -7.04 -2.23
N TYR A 61 0.74 -6.93 -3.40
CA TYR A 61 0.15 -6.35 -4.62
C TYR A 61 -0.02 -7.43 -5.69
N PRO A 62 -1.25 -7.91 -5.96
CA PRO A 62 -1.51 -8.82 -7.07
C PRO A 62 -1.51 -8.05 -8.40
N VAL A 63 -0.90 -8.66 -9.43
CA VAL A 63 -0.90 -8.10 -10.80
C VAL A 63 -1.16 -9.20 -11.83
N GLU A 64 -1.81 -8.84 -12.92
CA GLU A 64 -2.03 -9.72 -14.08
C GLU A 64 -0.87 -9.61 -15.08
N ASN A 65 -0.36 -8.41 -15.30
CA ASN A 65 0.72 -8.14 -16.25
C ASN A 65 2.00 -7.78 -15.50
N GLN A 66 2.98 -8.68 -15.56
CA GLN A 66 4.27 -8.51 -14.88
C GLN A 66 5.14 -7.38 -15.43
N ASN A 67 4.96 -6.97 -16.70
CA ASN A 67 5.78 -5.94 -17.31
C ASN A 67 5.23 -4.53 -17.05
N LYS A 68 3.90 -4.43 -16.96
CA LYS A 68 3.19 -3.15 -16.74
C LYS A 68 2.72 -2.98 -15.31
N LEU A 69 2.87 -4.00 -14.44
CA LEU A 69 2.38 -4.03 -13.06
C LEU A 69 0.90 -3.61 -12.97
N CYS A 70 0.08 -4.12 -13.89
CA CYS A 70 -1.32 -3.73 -13.99
C CYS A 70 -2.26 -4.92 -13.96
N ASP A 71 -3.54 -4.64 -13.74
CA ASP A 71 -4.64 -5.58 -13.92
C ASP A 71 -4.97 -5.80 -15.41
N LYS A 72 -6.01 -6.61 -15.67
CA LYS A 72 -6.52 -6.86 -17.03
C LYS A 72 -7.04 -5.61 -17.73
N ASP A 73 -7.47 -4.60 -16.97
CA ASP A 73 -8.01 -3.34 -17.48
C ASP A 73 -6.91 -2.26 -17.66
N GLY A 74 -5.65 -2.59 -17.34
CA GLY A 74 -4.49 -1.72 -17.50
C GLY A 74 -4.27 -0.72 -16.36
N ARG A 75 -4.98 -0.87 -15.22
CA ARG A 75 -4.76 -0.05 -14.03
C ARG A 75 -3.49 -0.51 -13.32
N VAL A 76 -2.56 0.39 -13.05
CA VAL A 76 -1.27 0.09 -12.42
C VAL A 76 -1.46 -0.08 -10.92
N LEU A 77 -1.00 -1.21 -10.37
CA LEU A 77 -1.12 -1.59 -8.96
C LEU A 77 -2.49 -1.22 -8.38
N PRO A 78 -3.60 -1.71 -8.97
CA PRO A 78 -4.94 -1.24 -8.65
C PRO A 78 -5.38 -1.64 -7.25
N ASP A 79 -4.87 -2.78 -6.76
CA ASP A 79 -5.27 -3.38 -5.50
C ASP A 79 -4.06 -3.61 -4.60
N VAL A 80 -4.27 -3.48 -3.29
CA VAL A 80 -3.36 -3.89 -2.23
C VAL A 80 -4.13 -4.75 -1.24
N PHE A 81 -3.53 -5.86 -0.85
CA PHE A 81 -4.08 -6.72 0.18
C PHE A 81 -3.20 -6.66 1.42
N LEU A 82 -3.84 -6.39 2.56
CA LEU A 82 -3.21 -6.56 3.87
C LEU A 82 -3.46 -8.00 4.33
N VAL A 83 -2.38 -8.75 4.51
CA VAL A 83 -2.41 -10.14 4.95
C VAL A 83 -1.48 -10.35 6.14
N GLU A 84 -1.70 -11.40 6.91
CA GLU A 84 -0.83 -11.73 8.04
C GLU A 84 0.58 -12.06 7.58
N LYS A 85 1.57 -11.64 8.35
CA LYS A 85 2.97 -12.04 8.12
C LYS A 85 3.10 -13.55 8.20
N GLY A 86 3.83 -14.15 7.25
CA GLY A 86 3.91 -15.60 7.09
C GLY A 86 2.86 -16.19 6.15
N THR A 87 1.95 -15.36 5.59
CA THR A 87 1.02 -15.80 4.53
C THR A 87 1.81 -16.30 3.31
N THR A 88 1.50 -17.51 2.85
CA THR A 88 2.13 -18.12 1.69
C THR A 88 1.49 -17.66 0.37
N ALA A 89 2.20 -17.84 -0.75
CA ALA A 89 1.73 -17.46 -2.08
C ALA A 89 0.39 -18.12 -2.44
N LYS A 90 0.19 -19.39 -2.09
CA LYS A 90 -1.08 -20.10 -2.33
C LYS A 90 -2.21 -19.62 -1.44
N GLU A 91 -1.94 -19.37 -0.15
CA GLU A 91 -2.93 -18.79 0.77
C GLU A 91 -3.35 -17.40 0.32
N PHE A 92 -2.39 -16.58 -0.14
CA PHE A 92 -2.67 -15.27 -0.70
C PHE A 92 -3.58 -15.35 -1.93
N ALA A 93 -3.31 -16.29 -2.85
CA ALA A 93 -4.20 -16.54 -4.00
C ALA A 93 -5.63 -16.85 -3.54
N GLY A 94 -5.79 -17.65 -2.49
CA GLY A 94 -7.09 -17.99 -1.89
C GLY A 94 -7.80 -16.80 -1.24
N LYS A 95 -7.06 -15.83 -0.69
CA LYS A 95 -7.63 -14.59 -0.15
C LYS A 95 -8.19 -13.67 -1.25
N ILE A 96 -7.67 -13.74 -2.45
CA ILE A 96 -8.21 -13.03 -3.62
C ILE A 96 -9.46 -13.75 -4.13
N HIS A 97 -9.35 -15.05 -4.40
CA HIS A 97 -10.46 -15.90 -4.81
C HIS A 97 -10.11 -17.37 -4.55
N THR A 98 -11.08 -18.16 -4.08
CA THR A 98 -10.88 -19.59 -3.77
C THR A 98 -10.38 -20.38 -4.96
N ASP A 99 -10.93 -20.13 -6.16
CA ASP A 99 -10.52 -20.83 -7.38
C ASP A 99 -9.04 -20.61 -7.74
N LEU A 100 -8.46 -19.46 -7.34
CA LEU A 100 -7.03 -19.18 -7.58
C LEU A 100 -6.14 -20.06 -6.71
N ALA A 101 -6.57 -20.40 -5.49
CA ALA A 101 -5.85 -21.33 -4.63
C ALA A 101 -5.97 -22.78 -5.13
N ASP A 102 -7.16 -23.18 -5.57
CA ASP A 102 -7.44 -24.54 -6.05
C ASP A 102 -6.66 -24.85 -7.34
N LYS A 103 -6.56 -23.86 -8.22
CA LYS A 103 -5.87 -23.96 -9.51
C LYS A 103 -4.44 -23.42 -9.50
N PHE A 104 -3.90 -23.10 -8.33
CA PHE A 104 -2.56 -22.50 -8.20
C PHE A 104 -1.46 -23.43 -8.74
N ILE A 105 -0.65 -22.91 -9.66
CA ILE A 105 0.54 -23.59 -10.16
C ILE A 105 1.79 -23.01 -9.50
N ASN A 106 2.00 -21.71 -9.67
CA ASN A 106 3.11 -20.96 -9.07
C ASN A 106 2.79 -19.46 -9.03
N GLY A 107 3.57 -18.70 -8.26
CA GLY A 107 3.63 -17.26 -8.30
C GLY A 107 4.86 -16.77 -9.05
N ILE A 108 4.82 -15.53 -9.53
CA ILE A 108 6.00 -14.81 -10.01
C ILE A 108 6.13 -13.55 -9.17
N LEU A 109 7.16 -13.48 -8.34
CA LEU A 109 7.54 -12.23 -7.67
C LEU A 109 8.19 -11.30 -8.69
N ILE A 110 7.69 -10.06 -8.72
CA ILE A 110 8.16 -9.03 -9.63
C ILE A 110 9.16 -8.16 -8.88
N ALA A 111 10.40 -8.17 -9.35
CA ALA A 111 11.51 -7.37 -8.85
C ALA A 111 12.43 -7.00 -10.02
N ASP A 112 13.63 -6.51 -9.76
CA ASP A 112 14.64 -6.27 -10.80
C ASP A 112 14.88 -7.53 -11.66
N VAL A 113 14.84 -8.69 -11.00
CA VAL A 113 14.82 -10.01 -11.64
C VAL A 113 13.60 -10.77 -11.15
N ASN A 114 12.67 -11.05 -12.07
CA ASN A 114 11.46 -11.82 -11.75
C ASN A 114 11.80 -13.25 -11.30
N LYS A 115 11.18 -13.68 -10.20
CA LYS A 115 11.43 -15.00 -9.60
C LYS A 115 10.16 -15.82 -9.52
N ALA A 116 10.18 -17.01 -10.10
CA ALA A 116 9.13 -17.99 -9.87
C ALA A 116 9.20 -18.55 -8.44
N ILE A 117 8.07 -18.61 -7.75
CA ILE A 117 7.93 -19.11 -6.38
C ILE A 117 6.88 -20.21 -6.31
N SER A 118 7.09 -21.15 -5.38
CA SER A 118 6.13 -22.23 -5.08
C SER A 118 4.96 -21.72 -4.22
N GLY A 119 3.95 -22.54 -4.05
CA GLY A 119 2.77 -22.18 -3.26
C GLY A 119 3.02 -22.00 -1.76
N ASP A 120 4.06 -22.63 -1.23
CA ASP A 120 4.51 -22.59 0.17
C ASP A 120 5.51 -21.46 0.47
N HIS A 121 5.87 -20.67 -0.54
CA HIS A 121 6.75 -19.50 -0.35
C HIS A 121 6.04 -18.42 0.47
N GLU A 122 6.64 -18.02 1.60
CA GLU A 122 6.16 -16.94 2.44
C GLU A 122 6.40 -15.57 1.78
N LEU A 123 5.36 -14.74 1.75
CA LEU A 123 5.40 -13.41 1.16
C LEU A 123 5.95 -12.37 2.15
N ASN A 124 6.56 -11.32 1.60
CA ASN A 124 7.10 -10.20 2.35
C ASN A 124 6.31 -8.92 2.10
N ASN A 125 6.47 -7.95 3.01
CA ASN A 125 5.87 -6.65 2.85
C ASN A 125 6.38 -5.93 1.60
N GLY A 126 5.46 -5.48 0.76
CA GLY A 126 5.75 -4.81 -0.51
C GLY A 126 5.88 -5.74 -1.71
N ASP A 127 5.71 -7.06 -1.54
CA ASP A 127 5.79 -8.01 -2.65
C ASP A 127 4.72 -7.71 -3.71
N VAL A 128 5.16 -7.67 -4.97
CA VAL A 128 4.31 -7.61 -6.15
C VAL A 128 4.31 -8.98 -6.80
N MET A 129 3.14 -9.61 -6.91
CA MET A 129 3.04 -10.99 -7.35
C MET A 129 2.01 -11.20 -8.47
N LYS A 130 2.44 -11.89 -9.53
CA LYS A 130 1.53 -12.48 -10.50
C LYS A 130 1.23 -13.93 -10.12
N ILE A 131 -0.05 -14.32 -10.16
CA ILE A 131 -0.51 -15.67 -9.90
C ILE A 131 -0.70 -16.39 -11.23
N ASN A 132 -0.12 -17.59 -11.36
CA ASN A 132 -0.35 -18.48 -12.48
C ASN A 132 -1.21 -19.66 -12.04
N THR A 133 -2.29 -19.93 -12.79
CA THR A 133 -3.27 -20.99 -12.52
C THR A 133 -3.36 -21.96 -13.69
N SER A 134 -3.81 -23.20 -13.41
CA SER A 134 -4.23 -24.13 -14.45
C SER A 134 -5.55 -23.68 -15.08
N SER A 135 -5.73 -24.01 -16.32
CA SER A 135 -6.96 -23.77 -17.08
C SER A 135 -8.14 -24.58 -16.55
#